data_58fbf5319c7764ea62df5ceaaff9afbf
#
_entry.id   58fbf5319c7764ea62df5ceaaff9afbf
#
_cell.length_a   1.000
_cell.length_b   1.000
_cell.length_c   1.000
_cell.angle_alpha   90.00
_cell.angle_beta   90.00
_cell.angle_gamma   90.00
#
_symmetry.space_group_name_H-M   'P 1'
#
loop_
_entity.id
_entity.type
_entity.pdbx_description
1 polymer ?
#
loop_
_entity_poly.entity_id
_entity_poly.type
_entity_poly.pdbx_seq_one_letter_code
_entity_poly.pdbx_strand_id
1 'polypeptide(L)'
;MAVYPFVTLFPRSIRNLRVQPRRENGARRRGGAAYNAGMTENASFRAGHVAVIGRPNVGKSTLINALVGAKVSIVSNRPQTTRHRLLGVASWPEGQIVLVDTPGLHREQGKATASAMHRWMNRSARGAVEGVDAALLVVEAGRWDDEDGAAYELLHASGVPVVLVVNQVDRIKDKAALLPYLAKVAEGRTFASVHPVSALKRKGLDGLVAAVLPLLPTQPALYDEDTITDRSERFLAAELLREQLMRQLGAELPYATTVEIEGFVDDGGMSRIAAVIWVERDGQKAIVIGKGGARLKEIGAKARLQMERLFDRKVFLETWVRVREGWSDDEAALRAFGYDESRSP
;
A
#
# COMPACT_ATOMS: atom_id res chain seq x y z
N MET A 1 -15.96 35.48 -4.20
CA MET A 1 -15.96 34.33 -5.12
C MET A 1 -14.74 34.45 -6.01
N ALA A 2 -13.60 33.90 -5.61
CA ALA A 2 -12.39 33.89 -6.42
C ALA A 2 -12.27 32.49 -7.06
N VAL A 3 -12.44 32.46 -8.38
CA VAL A 3 -12.25 31.25 -9.18
C VAL A 3 -10.75 31.11 -9.43
N TYR A 4 -10.10 30.19 -8.74
CA TYR A 4 -8.72 29.81 -9.04
C TYR A 4 -8.72 28.89 -10.27
N PRO A 5 -7.84 29.10 -11.25
CA PRO A 5 -7.69 28.19 -12.38
C PRO A 5 -7.00 26.90 -11.85
N PHE A 6 -7.74 25.77 -11.89
CA PHE A 6 -7.21 24.46 -11.61
C PHE A 6 -6.19 24.06 -12.68
N VAL A 7 -4.92 24.20 -12.36
CA VAL A 7 -3.83 23.52 -13.08
C VAL A 7 -3.85 22.06 -12.63
N THR A 8 -3.88 21.13 -13.57
CA THR A 8 -3.84 19.68 -13.35
C THR A 8 -2.57 19.32 -12.57
N LEU A 9 -2.71 19.14 -11.25
CA LEU A 9 -1.62 18.84 -10.32
C LEU A 9 -1.36 17.32 -10.25
N PHE A 10 -0.76 16.77 -11.31
CA PHE A 10 -0.13 15.45 -11.20
C PHE A 10 1.39 15.58 -11.27
N PRO A 11 2.12 14.85 -10.39
CA PRO A 11 3.57 14.88 -10.43
C PRO A 11 4.08 14.51 -11.82
N ARG A 12 5.11 15.23 -12.23
CA ARG A 12 5.81 15.05 -13.51
C ARG A 12 6.26 13.61 -13.67
N SER A 13 6.25 13.15 -14.92
CA SER A 13 6.86 11.93 -15.47
C SER A 13 7.64 11.06 -14.47
N ILE A 14 7.25 9.80 -14.36
CA ILE A 14 7.80 8.69 -13.56
C ILE A 14 9.35 8.51 -13.67
N ARG A 15 10.02 9.30 -14.48
CA ARG A 15 11.44 9.10 -14.87
C ARG A 15 12.48 9.29 -13.77
N ASN A 16 12.12 9.79 -12.56
CA ASN A 16 13.08 10.07 -11.49
C ASN A 16 12.62 9.65 -10.08
N LEU A 17 11.64 8.75 -9.96
CA LEU A 17 11.15 8.33 -8.65
C LEU A 17 12.16 7.37 -7.99
N ARG A 18 12.63 7.71 -6.79
CA ARG A 18 13.57 6.88 -6.02
C ARG A 18 12.85 5.99 -5.02
N VAL A 19 13.27 4.72 -5.00
CA VAL A 19 13.03 3.80 -3.89
C VAL A 19 14.26 3.91 -2.97
N GLN A 20 14.08 4.20 -1.69
CA GLN A 20 15.23 4.40 -0.80
C GLN A 20 16.09 3.12 -0.69
N PRO A 21 17.41 3.18 -0.91
CA PRO A 21 18.31 2.10 -0.54
C PRO A 21 18.41 2.02 0.99
N ARG A 22 18.43 0.81 1.53
CA ARG A 22 18.63 0.52 2.96
C ARG A 22 19.90 1.19 3.46
N ARG A 23 19.80 2.15 4.38
CA ARG A 23 20.97 2.67 5.11
C ARG A 23 21.48 1.57 6.04
N GLU A 24 22.62 0.98 5.69
CA GLU A 24 23.41 0.21 6.64
C GLU A 24 24.00 1.18 7.68
N ASN A 25 23.70 0.93 8.95
CA ASN A 25 24.30 1.65 10.08
C ASN A 25 25.81 1.39 10.12
N GLY A 26 26.61 2.39 9.83
CA GLY A 26 28.03 2.34 10.10
C GLY A 26 28.85 3.36 9.32
N ALA A 27 28.97 4.58 9.85
CA ALA A 27 30.22 5.34 9.94
C ALA A 27 29.92 6.85 10.09
N ARG A 28 30.24 7.38 11.26
CA ARG A 28 30.39 8.82 11.49
C ARG A 28 31.41 9.37 10.50
N ARG A 29 31.02 10.26 9.60
CA ARG A 29 31.94 11.22 8.99
C ARG A 29 31.51 12.63 9.36
N ARG A 30 32.39 13.27 10.16
CA ARG A 30 32.45 14.72 10.32
C ARG A 30 32.87 15.34 8.99
N GLY A 31 32.24 16.44 8.62
CA GLY A 31 32.68 17.25 7.50
C GLY A 31 31.54 18.09 6.99
N GLY A 32 31.38 19.30 7.59
CA GLY A 32 30.37 20.25 7.16
C GLY A 32 30.71 20.84 5.80
N ALA A 33 29.71 21.12 5.04
CA ALA A 33 29.64 22.31 4.19
C ALA A 33 28.16 22.58 3.98
N ALA A 34 27.76 23.78 4.36
CA ALA A 34 26.43 24.32 4.19
C ALA A 34 26.00 24.25 2.71
N TYR A 35 24.97 23.45 2.42
CA TYR A 35 24.16 23.62 1.24
C TYR A 35 22.83 24.26 1.68
N ASN A 36 22.96 25.53 2.13
CA ASN A 36 21.82 26.44 2.22
C ASN A 36 21.75 27.19 0.91
N ALA A 37 21.01 26.69 -0.07
CA ALA A 37 20.63 27.45 -1.24
C ALA A 37 19.13 27.28 -1.46
N GLY A 38 18.34 28.21 -0.91
CA GLY A 38 17.07 28.61 -1.52
C GLY A 38 15.83 27.79 -1.23
N MET A 39 15.66 27.15 -0.06
CA MET A 39 14.34 26.87 0.44
C MET A 39 13.82 28.11 1.18
N THR A 40 13.11 28.97 0.47
CA THR A 40 12.14 29.84 1.14
C THR A 40 11.25 28.92 1.97
N GLU A 41 11.31 29.04 3.31
CA GLU A 41 10.35 28.42 4.22
C GLU A 41 8.95 28.88 3.77
N ASN A 42 8.29 28.02 2.99
CA ASN A 42 6.90 28.23 2.66
C ASN A 42 6.14 27.98 3.97
N ALA A 43 5.80 29.04 4.70
CA ALA A 43 5.10 29.03 5.98
C ALA A 43 3.74 28.28 5.91
N SER A 44 3.39 27.73 4.76
CA SER A 44 2.15 27.03 4.46
C SER A 44 2.33 25.56 4.07
N PHE A 45 3.58 25.02 3.96
CA PHE A 45 3.78 23.61 3.57
C PHE A 45 3.31 22.67 4.69
N ARG A 46 2.53 21.68 4.30
CA ARG A 46 1.93 20.72 5.23
C ARG A 46 2.39 19.31 4.92
N ALA A 47 2.83 18.61 5.94
CA ALA A 47 3.23 17.23 5.80
C ALA A 47 2.74 16.39 6.98
N GLY A 48 2.40 15.13 6.73
CA GLY A 48 1.95 14.27 7.82
C GLY A 48 1.59 12.86 7.37
N HIS A 49 1.36 12.01 8.36
CA HIS A 49 1.00 10.61 8.18
C HIS A 49 -0.52 10.45 8.16
N VAL A 50 -1.01 9.69 7.19
CA VAL A 50 -2.44 9.45 7.00
C VAL A 50 -2.70 7.95 6.93
N ALA A 51 -3.42 7.41 7.91
CA ALA A 51 -3.82 6.01 7.90
C ALA A 51 -4.89 5.75 6.82
N VAL A 52 -4.75 4.66 6.07
CA VAL A 52 -5.76 4.24 5.08
C VAL A 52 -6.43 2.96 5.57
N ILE A 53 -7.62 3.11 6.12
CA ILE A 53 -8.36 2.04 6.79
C ILE A 53 -9.65 1.72 6.01
N GLY A 54 -10.12 0.49 6.12
CA GLY A 54 -11.36 0.00 5.52
C GLY A 54 -11.32 -1.50 5.33
N ARG A 55 -12.48 -2.11 5.10
CA ARG A 55 -12.60 -3.56 4.86
C ARG A 55 -11.80 -4.02 3.64
N PRO A 56 -11.58 -5.32 3.45
CA PRO A 56 -10.94 -5.85 2.25
C PRO A 56 -11.69 -5.46 0.97
N ASN A 57 -10.95 -5.30 -0.12
CA ASN A 57 -11.46 -5.07 -1.49
C ASN A 57 -12.21 -3.74 -1.74
N VAL A 58 -12.28 -2.81 -0.78
CA VAL A 58 -12.82 -1.45 -1.02
C VAL A 58 -11.89 -0.59 -1.88
N GLY A 59 -10.65 -1.04 -2.13
CA GLY A 59 -9.70 -0.39 -3.02
C GLY A 59 -8.68 0.51 -2.33
N LYS A 60 -8.31 0.25 -1.07
CA LYS A 60 -7.26 0.97 -0.32
C LYS A 60 -5.95 1.08 -1.10
N SER A 61 -5.35 -0.07 -1.46
CA SER A 61 -4.09 -0.13 -2.20
C SER A 61 -4.19 0.52 -3.60
N THR A 62 -5.37 0.45 -4.24
CA THR A 62 -5.62 1.15 -5.51
C THR A 62 -5.62 2.66 -5.30
N LEU A 63 -6.22 3.14 -4.21
CA LEU A 63 -6.25 4.56 -3.85
C LEU A 63 -4.84 5.07 -3.55
N ILE A 64 -4.07 4.34 -2.75
CA ILE A 64 -2.67 4.68 -2.43
C ILE A 64 -1.84 4.79 -3.71
N ASN A 65 -1.87 3.78 -4.58
CA ASN A 65 -1.16 3.80 -5.86
C ASN A 65 -1.60 4.98 -6.75
N ALA A 66 -2.89 5.33 -6.71
CA ALA A 66 -3.42 6.45 -7.49
C ALA A 66 -2.95 7.80 -6.96
N LEU A 67 -2.87 7.99 -5.63
CA LEU A 67 -2.39 9.22 -5.00
C LEU A 67 -0.87 9.36 -5.15
N VAL A 68 -0.10 8.30 -4.92
CA VAL A 68 1.37 8.27 -5.08
C VAL A 68 1.78 8.44 -6.55
N GLY A 69 0.94 8.02 -7.49
CA GLY A 69 1.26 8.05 -8.92
C GLY A 69 2.10 6.85 -9.39
N ALA A 70 2.46 5.95 -8.50
CA ALA A 70 3.28 4.77 -8.77
C ALA A 70 2.70 3.52 -8.08
N LYS A 71 3.15 2.34 -8.51
CA LYS A 71 2.69 1.07 -7.95
C LYS A 71 3.55 0.65 -6.75
N VAL A 72 3.24 1.19 -5.58
CA VAL A 72 3.92 0.87 -4.31
C VAL A 72 3.23 -0.25 -3.54
N SER A 73 1.92 -0.40 -3.67
CA SER A 73 1.14 -1.47 -3.04
C SER A 73 0.52 -2.40 -4.09
N ILE A 74 0.46 -3.69 -3.78
CA ILE A 74 -0.12 -4.69 -4.68
C ILE A 74 -1.64 -4.70 -4.62
N VAL A 75 -2.27 -5.07 -5.74
CA VAL A 75 -3.72 -5.02 -5.91
C VAL A 75 -4.25 -6.35 -6.42
N SER A 76 -5.17 -6.97 -5.70
CA SER A 76 -5.95 -8.11 -6.19
C SER A 76 -7.41 -8.02 -5.71
N ASN A 77 -8.28 -8.81 -6.32
CA ASN A 77 -9.69 -8.94 -5.91
C ASN A 77 -9.86 -9.88 -4.70
N ARG A 78 -8.77 -10.32 -4.09
CA ARG A 78 -8.80 -11.24 -2.95
C ARG A 78 -8.61 -10.49 -1.64
N PRO A 79 -9.26 -10.91 -0.55
CA PRO A 79 -8.96 -10.38 0.77
C PRO A 79 -7.50 -10.70 1.16
N GLN A 80 -6.97 -9.99 2.15
CA GLN A 80 -5.60 -10.18 2.66
C GLN A 80 -4.50 -10.03 1.58
N THR A 81 -4.74 -9.19 0.57
CA THR A 81 -3.74 -8.89 -0.46
C THR A 81 -2.56 -8.14 0.16
N THR A 82 -2.82 -7.07 0.90
CA THR A 82 -1.81 -6.36 1.70
C THR A 82 -1.54 -7.15 2.97
N ARG A 83 -0.29 -7.54 3.19
CA ARG A 83 0.16 -8.28 4.39
C ARG A 83 1.11 -7.47 5.24
N HIS A 84 1.81 -6.51 4.65
CA HIS A 84 2.79 -5.66 5.31
C HIS A 84 2.27 -4.24 5.45
N ARG A 85 2.58 -3.58 6.57
CA ARG A 85 2.49 -2.13 6.62
C ARG A 85 3.52 -1.56 5.66
N LEU A 86 3.13 -0.63 4.81
CA LEU A 86 4.02 0.11 3.93
C LEU A 86 3.62 1.57 3.89
N LEU A 87 4.58 2.44 3.61
CA LEU A 87 4.32 3.85 3.39
C LEU A 87 4.28 4.14 1.89
N GLY A 88 3.28 4.92 1.48
CA GLY A 88 3.21 5.54 0.17
C GLY A 88 3.37 7.04 0.30
N VAL A 89 4.41 7.60 -0.28
CA VAL A 89 4.69 9.04 -0.20
C VAL A 89 4.17 9.73 -1.44
N ALA A 90 3.34 10.75 -1.25
CA ALA A 90 2.78 11.55 -2.31
C ALA A 90 3.03 13.03 -2.04
N SER A 91 3.75 13.70 -2.95
CA SER A 91 4.22 15.09 -2.79
C SER A 91 3.56 16.02 -3.80
N TRP A 92 3.16 17.20 -3.33
CA TRP A 92 2.63 18.32 -4.10
C TRP A 92 3.36 19.61 -3.69
N PRO A 93 3.28 20.69 -4.49
CA PRO A 93 3.91 21.96 -4.12
C PRO A 93 3.48 22.51 -2.75
N GLU A 94 2.23 22.21 -2.33
CA GLU A 94 1.62 22.70 -1.10
C GLU A 94 1.83 21.77 0.10
N GLY A 95 2.27 20.52 -0.13
CA GLY A 95 2.43 19.57 0.97
C GLY A 95 2.75 18.13 0.54
N GLN A 96 2.96 17.29 1.56
CA GLN A 96 3.30 15.88 1.41
C GLN A 96 2.38 15.02 2.28
N ILE A 97 1.74 14.03 1.68
CA ILE A 97 0.91 13.04 2.40
C ILE A 97 1.67 11.72 2.44
N VAL A 98 1.96 11.23 3.63
CA VAL A 98 2.54 9.91 3.86
C VAL A 98 1.42 8.93 4.19
N LEU A 99 0.98 8.17 3.20
CA LEU A 99 -0.11 7.21 3.31
C LEU A 99 0.38 5.91 3.95
N VAL A 100 -0.26 5.50 5.03
CA VAL A 100 0.06 4.24 5.72
C VAL A 100 -0.90 3.17 5.22
N ASP A 101 -0.43 2.26 4.33
CA ASP A 101 -1.21 1.10 3.87
C ASP A 101 -1.20 0.02 4.95
N THR A 102 -2.37 -0.52 5.22
CA THR A 102 -2.57 -1.52 6.27
C THR A 102 -3.26 -2.76 5.73
N PRO A 103 -2.96 -3.93 6.26
CA PRO A 103 -3.82 -5.09 6.08
C PRO A 103 -5.27 -4.72 6.43
N GLY A 104 -6.25 -5.16 5.62
CA GLY A 104 -7.66 -4.92 5.91
C GLY A 104 -8.02 -5.50 7.28
N LEU A 105 -8.77 -4.72 8.09
CA LEU A 105 -9.32 -5.21 9.35
C LEU A 105 -10.27 -6.36 9.06
N HIS A 106 -9.99 -7.53 9.62
CA HIS A 106 -10.90 -8.66 9.62
C HIS A 106 -11.46 -8.87 11.03
N ARG A 107 -12.77 -9.00 11.14
CA ARG A 107 -13.37 -9.55 12.35
C ARG A 107 -12.87 -10.98 12.55
N GLU A 108 -12.37 -11.28 13.72
CA GLU A 108 -12.11 -12.66 14.16
C GLU A 108 -13.46 -13.37 14.28
N GLN A 109 -13.90 -14.03 13.19
CA GLN A 109 -15.04 -14.91 13.26
C GLN A 109 -14.60 -16.20 13.97
N GLY A 110 -14.76 -16.23 15.29
CA GLY A 110 -15.08 -17.43 16.08
C GLY A 110 -14.16 -18.65 16.01
N LYS A 111 -12.92 -18.57 15.51
CA LYS A 111 -11.97 -19.68 15.63
C LYS A 111 -10.86 -19.32 16.63
N ALA A 112 -10.82 -20.05 17.73
CA ALA A 112 -9.80 -19.96 18.78
C ALA A 112 -8.36 -20.21 18.29
N THR A 113 -8.13 -20.45 17.00
CA THR A 113 -6.86 -20.74 16.37
C THR A 113 -6.63 -19.87 15.13
N ALA A 114 -6.60 -18.54 15.31
CA ALA A 114 -6.09 -17.67 14.25
C ALA A 114 -4.59 -17.99 14.03
N SER A 115 -4.16 -18.19 12.78
CA SER A 115 -2.75 -18.45 12.46
C SER A 115 -1.85 -17.30 12.94
N ALA A 116 -0.56 -17.56 13.16
CA ALA A 116 0.40 -16.53 13.53
C ALA A 116 0.40 -15.37 12.53
N MET A 117 0.24 -15.67 11.25
CA MET A 117 0.08 -14.68 10.19
C MET A 117 -1.15 -13.78 10.40
N HIS A 118 -2.32 -14.35 10.74
CA HIS A 118 -3.53 -13.55 10.98
C HIS A 118 -3.38 -12.65 12.20
N ARG A 119 -2.80 -13.18 13.30
CA ARG A 119 -2.51 -12.37 14.50
C ARG A 119 -1.60 -11.19 14.18
N TRP A 120 -0.56 -11.45 13.36
CA TRP A 120 0.36 -10.41 12.91
C TRP A 120 -0.35 -9.33 12.08
N MET A 121 -1.16 -9.71 11.09
CA MET A 121 -1.93 -8.76 10.27
C MET A 121 -2.87 -7.88 11.08
N ASN A 122 -3.57 -8.46 12.07
CA ASN A 122 -4.48 -7.71 12.94
C ASN A 122 -3.72 -6.72 13.85
N ARG A 123 -2.53 -7.09 14.38
CA ARG A 123 -1.67 -6.15 15.14
C ARG A 123 -1.19 -5.00 14.26
N SER A 124 -0.69 -5.30 13.06
CA SER A 124 -0.22 -4.28 12.11
C SER A 124 -1.34 -3.30 11.71
N ALA A 125 -2.58 -3.77 11.56
CA ALA A 125 -3.71 -2.90 11.24
C ALA A 125 -4.09 -1.97 12.41
N ARG A 126 -4.04 -2.44 13.66
CA ARG A 126 -4.32 -1.62 14.85
C ARG A 126 -3.22 -0.60 15.11
N GLY A 127 -1.95 -1.00 15.02
CA GLY A 127 -0.80 -0.10 15.22
C GLY A 127 -0.67 0.99 14.15
N ALA A 128 -1.36 0.86 13.03
CA ALA A 128 -1.28 1.84 11.95
C ALA A 128 -2.07 3.13 12.22
N VAL A 129 -2.93 3.15 13.24
CA VAL A 129 -3.69 4.35 13.65
C VAL A 129 -2.91 5.16 14.70
N GLU A 130 -1.90 4.56 15.32
CA GLU A 130 -1.08 5.25 16.31
C GLU A 130 -0.10 6.21 15.63
N GLY A 131 -0.07 7.45 16.09
CA GLY A 131 0.88 8.47 15.63
C GLY A 131 0.62 9.01 14.22
N VAL A 132 -0.61 8.87 13.68
CA VAL A 132 -1.01 9.54 12.43
C VAL A 132 -1.73 10.86 12.69
N ASP A 133 -1.67 11.76 11.72
CA ASP A 133 -2.25 13.11 11.80
C ASP A 133 -3.72 13.13 11.32
N ALA A 134 -4.09 12.20 10.44
CA ALA A 134 -5.44 12.03 9.91
C ALA A 134 -5.67 10.58 9.45
N ALA A 135 -6.92 10.24 9.14
CA ALA A 135 -7.26 8.93 8.61
C ALA A 135 -8.24 9.02 7.43
N LEU A 136 -8.05 8.15 6.44
CA LEU A 136 -9.00 7.88 5.37
C LEU A 136 -9.76 6.61 5.69
N LEU A 137 -11.06 6.74 5.95
CA LEU A 137 -11.96 5.58 5.98
C LEU A 137 -12.45 5.31 4.56
N VAL A 138 -11.95 4.24 3.94
CA VAL A 138 -12.30 3.88 2.57
C VAL A 138 -13.41 2.85 2.57
N VAL A 139 -14.54 3.20 1.95
CA VAL A 139 -15.72 2.33 1.82
C VAL A 139 -16.11 2.16 0.35
N GLU A 140 -16.85 1.11 0.03
CA GLU A 140 -17.38 0.87 -1.31
C GLU A 140 -18.66 1.69 -1.53
N ALA A 141 -18.75 2.37 -2.65
CA ALA A 141 -19.92 3.14 -3.00
C ALA A 141 -21.17 2.26 -3.11
N GLY A 142 -22.26 2.69 -2.47
CA GLY A 142 -23.53 1.97 -2.42
C GLY A 142 -23.61 0.85 -1.39
N ARG A 143 -22.56 0.62 -0.59
CA ARG A 143 -22.53 -0.41 0.44
C ARG A 143 -21.89 0.11 1.72
N TRP A 144 -22.55 -0.11 2.83
CA TRP A 144 -22.02 0.06 4.19
C TRP A 144 -22.42 -1.15 4.99
N ASP A 145 -21.47 -1.84 5.60
CA ASP A 145 -21.74 -3.01 6.43
C ASP A 145 -21.08 -2.90 7.82
N ASP A 146 -21.21 -3.95 8.62
CA ASP A 146 -20.71 -3.98 10.00
C ASP A 146 -19.17 -3.81 10.10
N GLU A 147 -18.43 -4.26 9.09
CA GLU A 147 -16.96 -4.10 9.06
C GLU A 147 -16.59 -2.63 8.82
N ASP A 148 -17.36 -1.90 7.98
CA ASP A 148 -17.16 -0.46 7.77
C ASP A 148 -17.51 0.31 9.06
N GLY A 149 -18.59 -0.10 9.77
CA GLY A 149 -18.95 0.44 11.08
C GLY A 149 -17.85 0.23 12.12
N ALA A 150 -17.31 -0.99 12.22
CA ALA A 150 -16.23 -1.30 13.16
C ALA A 150 -14.95 -0.51 12.85
N ALA A 151 -14.62 -0.30 11.56
CA ALA A 151 -13.51 0.52 11.13
C ALA A 151 -13.71 2.00 11.50
N TYR A 152 -14.94 2.52 11.36
CA TYR A 152 -15.29 3.87 11.79
C TYR A 152 -15.11 4.04 13.31
N GLU A 153 -15.65 3.13 14.13
CA GLU A 153 -15.53 3.20 15.59
C GLU A 153 -14.07 3.16 16.05
N LEU A 154 -13.22 2.34 15.42
CA LEU A 154 -11.79 2.32 15.71
C LEU A 154 -11.13 3.69 15.44
N LEU A 155 -11.44 4.31 14.31
CA LEU A 155 -10.90 5.60 13.93
C LEU A 155 -11.46 6.74 14.80
N HIS A 156 -12.75 6.70 15.10
CA HIS A 156 -13.39 7.68 15.95
C HIS A 156 -12.82 7.67 17.38
N ALA A 157 -12.57 6.48 17.92
CA ALA A 157 -11.95 6.32 19.24
C ALA A 157 -10.49 6.81 19.29
N SER A 158 -9.78 6.88 18.17
CA SER A 158 -8.41 7.41 18.12
C SER A 158 -8.33 8.92 18.22
N GLY A 159 -9.43 9.64 18.01
CA GLY A 159 -9.52 11.11 18.07
C GLY A 159 -8.88 11.85 16.88
N VAL A 160 -8.36 11.15 15.88
CA VAL A 160 -7.81 11.78 14.67
C VAL A 160 -8.92 12.22 13.71
N PRO A 161 -8.72 13.30 12.92
CA PRO A 161 -9.66 13.69 11.87
C PRO A 161 -9.87 12.55 10.87
N VAL A 162 -11.13 12.16 10.64
CA VAL A 162 -11.49 11.08 9.70
C VAL A 162 -12.11 11.66 8.45
N VAL A 163 -11.53 11.38 7.29
CA VAL A 163 -12.08 11.69 5.98
C VAL A 163 -12.72 10.42 5.42
N LEU A 164 -14.02 10.48 5.10
CA LEU A 164 -14.73 9.36 4.47
C LEU A 164 -14.47 9.37 2.96
N VAL A 165 -13.88 8.30 2.45
CA VAL A 165 -13.61 8.09 1.02
C VAL A 165 -14.56 7.03 0.48
N VAL A 166 -15.58 7.46 -0.25
CA VAL A 166 -16.55 6.58 -0.91
C VAL A 166 -16.00 6.20 -2.28
N ASN A 167 -15.29 5.07 -2.33
CA ASN A 167 -14.57 4.62 -3.52
C ASN A 167 -15.43 3.76 -4.45
N GLN A 168 -14.94 3.53 -5.69
CA GLN A 168 -15.59 2.71 -6.72
C GLN A 168 -16.90 3.32 -7.25
N VAL A 169 -17.04 4.65 -7.23
CA VAL A 169 -18.23 5.34 -7.77
C VAL A 169 -18.46 5.08 -9.27
N ASP A 170 -17.42 4.61 -9.97
CA ASP A 170 -17.51 4.19 -11.37
C ASP A 170 -18.37 2.93 -11.57
N ARG A 171 -18.62 2.14 -10.51
CA ARG A 171 -19.49 0.96 -10.52
C ARG A 171 -20.98 1.29 -10.31
N ILE A 172 -21.28 2.50 -9.80
CA ILE A 172 -22.67 2.93 -9.59
C ILE A 172 -23.30 3.25 -10.93
N LYS A 173 -24.34 2.49 -11.30
CA LYS A 173 -25.08 2.68 -12.55
C LYS A 173 -26.00 3.90 -12.45
N ASP A 174 -26.76 4.01 -11.37
CA ASP A 174 -27.64 5.14 -11.09
C ASP A 174 -26.92 6.18 -10.23
N LYS A 175 -26.44 7.25 -10.87
CA LYS A 175 -25.74 8.34 -10.16
C LYS A 175 -26.65 9.13 -9.21
N ALA A 176 -27.95 9.12 -9.43
CA ALA A 176 -28.89 9.82 -8.54
C ALA A 176 -28.94 9.16 -7.15
N ALA A 177 -28.67 7.83 -7.06
CA ALA A 177 -28.62 7.12 -5.79
C ALA A 177 -27.39 7.47 -4.93
N LEU A 178 -26.37 8.14 -5.51
CA LEU A 178 -25.13 8.45 -4.79
C LEU A 178 -25.36 9.47 -3.66
N LEU A 179 -26.04 10.57 -3.92
CA LEU A 179 -26.29 11.61 -2.91
C LEU A 179 -27.10 11.12 -1.71
N PRO A 180 -28.21 10.40 -1.87
CA PRO A 180 -28.94 9.78 -0.76
C PRO A 180 -28.07 8.80 0.03
N TYR A 181 -27.23 8.02 -0.65
CA TYR A 181 -26.29 7.11 0.01
C TYR A 181 -25.26 7.86 0.87
N LEU A 182 -24.65 8.93 0.35
CA LEU A 182 -23.68 9.74 1.10
C LEU A 182 -24.33 10.35 2.34
N ALA A 183 -25.54 10.90 2.24
CA ALA A 183 -26.31 11.44 3.36
C ALA A 183 -26.56 10.37 4.44
N LYS A 184 -27.03 9.18 4.03
CA LYS A 184 -27.27 8.06 4.94
C LYS A 184 -26.02 7.58 5.66
N VAL A 185 -24.88 7.51 4.97
CA VAL A 185 -23.62 7.06 5.59
C VAL A 185 -23.07 8.10 6.55
N ALA A 186 -23.26 9.40 6.28
CA ALA A 186 -22.83 10.47 7.16
C ALA A 186 -23.77 10.68 8.37
N GLU A 187 -25.01 10.18 8.32
CA GLU A 187 -25.99 10.34 9.40
C GLU A 187 -25.51 9.70 10.70
N GLY A 188 -25.49 10.49 11.78
CA GLY A 188 -25.07 10.04 13.11
C GLY A 188 -23.56 9.78 13.25
N ARG A 189 -22.74 10.19 12.26
CA ARG A 189 -21.29 10.01 12.27
C ARG A 189 -20.56 11.34 12.00
N THR A 190 -19.41 11.51 12.63
CA THR A 190 -18.59 12.72 12.47
C THR A 190 -17.44 12.43 11.52
N PHE A 191 -17.43 13.09 10.36
CA PHE A 191 -16.34 13.08 9.40
C PHE A 191 -15.81 14.52 9.17
N ALA A 192 -14.51 14.67 9.01
CA ALA A 192 -13.93 15.95 8.61
C ALA A 192 -14.43 16.36 7.21
N SER A 193 -14.61 15.40 6.31
CA SER A 193 -15.21 15.59 5.00
C SER A 193 -15.57 14.23 4.36
N VAL A 194 -16.40 14.27 3.26
CA VAL A 194 -16.86 13.07 2.53
C VAL A 194 -16.53 13.23 1.06
N HIS A 195 -15.78 12.28 0.50
CA HIS A 195 -15.28 12.35 -0.88
C HIS A 195 -15.67 11.12 -1.70
N PRO A 196 -16.58 11.26 -2.68
CA PRO A 196 -16.82 10.23 -3.66
C PRO A 196 -15.67 10.19 -4.68
N VAL A 197 -15.02 9.02 -4.84
CA VAL A 197 -13.87 8.84 -5.73
C VAL A 197 -13.96 7.57 -6.57
N SER A 198 -13.26 7.54 -7.69
CA SER A 198 -12.87 6.33 -8.37
C SER A 198 -11.35 6.26 -8.43
N ALA A 199 -10.73 5.55 -7.51
CA ALA A 199 -9.30 5.35 -7.48
C ALA A 199 -8.79 4.69 -8.77
N LEU A 200 -9.54 3.71 -9.31
CA LEU A 200 -9.22 3.02 -10.56
C LEU A 200 -9.21 3.97 -11.78
N LYS A 201 -10.15 4.91 -11.85
CA LYS A 201 -10.27 5.89 -12.94
C LYS A 201 -9.61 7.24 -12.62
N ARG A 202 -8.96 7.35 -11.45
CA ARG A 202 -8.28 8.57 -10.96
C ARG A 202 -9.22 9.79 -10.95
N LYS A 203 -10.48 9.60 -10.55
CA LYS A 203 -11.49 10.68 -10.47
C LYS A 203 -11.76 11.06 -9.01
N GLY A 204 -11.87 12.36 -8.74
CA GLY A 204 -12.16 12.91 -7.42
C GLY A 204 -10.95 12.95 -6.47
N LEU A 205 -9.72 12.62 -6.95
CA LEU A 205 -8.52 12.57 -6.12
C LEU A 205 -8.03 13.96 -5.74
N ASP A 206 -8.10 14.93 -6.63
CA ASP A 206 -7.65 16.31 -6.35
C ASP A 206 -8.46 16.94 -5.20
N GLY A 207 -9.79 16.74 -5.21
CA GLY A 207 -10.66 17.19 -4.11
C GLY A 207 -10.35 16.47 -2.78
N LEU A 208 -10.00 15.19 -2.83
CA LEU A 208 -9.57 14.45 -1.65
C LEU A 208 -8.26 15.00 -1.10
N VAL A 209 -7.24 15.24 -1.94
CA VAL A 209 -5.96 15.84 -1.53
C VAL A 209 -6.16 17.21 -0.91
N ALA A 210 -6.95 18.08 -1.56
CA ALA A 210 -7.27 19.42 -1.08
C ALA A 210 -7.97 19.41 0.30
N ALA A 211 -8.72 18.35 0.61
CA ALA A 211 -9.38 18.20 1.91
C ALA A 211 -8.47 17.59 2.99
N VAL A 212 -7.50 16.76 2.61
CA VAL A 212 -6.57 16.11 3.56
C VAL A 212 -5.44 17.04 3.97
N LEU A 213 -4.83 17.78 3.04
CA LEU A 213 -3.67 18.63 3.34
C LEU A 213 -3.92 19.62 4.50
N PRO A 214 -5.07 20.32 4.62
CA PRO A 214 -5.33 21.22 5.74
C PRO A 214 -5.40 20.54 7.10
N LEU A 215 -5.61 19.22 7.15
CA LEU A 215 -5.66 18.45 8.40
C LEU A 215 -4.26 18.11 8.93
N LEU A 216 -3.22 18.25 8.09
CA LEU A 216 -1.85 17.89 8.43
C LEU A 216 -1.11 19.06 9.10
N PRO A 217 -0.11 18.77 9.93
CA PRO A 217 0.74 19.77 10.54
C PRO A 217 1.46 20.66 9.52
N THR A 218 1.70 21.90 9.86
CA THR A 218 2.60 22.79 9.12
C THR A 218 4.03 22.42 9.50
N GLN A 219 4.75 21.77 8.59
CA GLN A 219 6.14 21.33 8.79
C GLN A 219 6.80 21.05 7.44
N PRO A 220 8.13 20.96 7.37
CA PRO A 220 8.85 20.57 6.17
C PRO A 220 8.45 19.19 5.68
N ALA A 221 8.79 18.87 4.42
CA ALA A 221 8.60 17.53 3.85
C ALA A 221 9.33 16.47 4.71
N LEU A 222 8.65 15.35 4.96
CA LEU A 222 9.17 14.21 5.75
C LEU A 222 10.11 13.33 4.94
N TYR A 223 9.94 13.33 3.63
CA TYR A 223 10.71 12.55 2.66
C TYR A 223 11.11 13.42 1.48
N ASP A 224 12.18 13.04 0.79
CA ASP A 224 12.60 13.69 -0.44
C ASP A 224 11.47 13.67 -1.49
N GLU A 225 11.40 14.68 -2.35
CA GLU A 225 10.31 14.87 -3.32
C GLU A 225 10.14 13.66 -4.28
N ASP A 226 11.22 12.98 -4.62
CA ASP A 226 11.24 11.81 -5.50
C ASP A 226 11.01 10.47 -4.77
N THR A 227 10.88 10.50 -3.44
CA THR A 227 10.57 9.30 -2.64
C THR A 227 9.09 8.92 -2.80
N ILE A 228 8.84 7.66 -3.19
CA ILE A 228 7.47 7.13 -3.34
C ILE A 228 7.07 6.14 -2.24
N THR A 229 8.05 5.55 -1.53
CA THR A 229 7.83 4.57 -0.47
C THR A 229 9.07 4.40 0.39
N ASP A 230 8.89 3.91 1.63
CA ASP A 230 9.94 3.51 2.56
C ASP A 230 10.55 2.14 2.23
N ARG A 231 9.98 1.41 1.27
CA ARG A 231 10.35 0.03 0.97
C ARG A 231 11.44 -0.06 -0.08
N SER A 232 12.34 -1.04 0.10
CA SER A 232 13.40 -1.33 -0.88
C SER A 232 12.83 -1.95 -2.17
N GLU A 233 13.54 -1.80 -3.27
CA GLU A 233 13.21 -2.48 -4.54
C GLU A 233 13.12 -4.02 -4.38
N ARG A 234 13.95 -4.59 -3.52
CA ARG A 234 13.93 -6.01 -3.17
C ARG A 234 12.57 -6.42 -2.58
N PHE A 235 12.02 -5.62 -1.66
CA PHE A 235 10.69 -5.84 -1.09
C PHE A 235 9.61 -5.70 -2.18
N LEU A 236 9.67 -4.65 -2.98
CA LEU A 236 8.69 -4.40 -4.04
C LEU A 236 8.72 -5.51 -5.10
N ALA A 237 9.89 -6.06 -5.43
CA ALA A 237 10.01 -7.22 -6.33
C ALA A 237 9.28 -8.46 -5.76
N ALA A 238 9.47 -8.76 -4.47
CA ALA A 238 8.75 -9.85 -3.81
C ALA A 238 7.24 -9.65 -3.87
N GLU A 239 6.76 -8.44 -3.55
CA GLU A 239 5.33 -8.12 -3.57
C GLU A 239 4.73 -8.17 -4.99
N LEU A 240 5.44 -7.69 -6.02
CA LEU A 240 4.97 -7.78 -7.40
C LEU A 240 4.86 -9.23 -7.87
N LEU A 241 5.77 -10.11 -7.45
CA LEU A 241 5.66 -11.54 -7.73
C LEU A 241 4.50 -12.17 -6.94
N ARG A 242 4.32 -11.81 -5.67
CA ARG A 242 3.21 -12.27 -4.84
C ARG A 242 1.85 -11.81 -5.40
N GLU A 243 1.75 -10.61 -5.97
CA GLU A 243 0.54 -10.17 -6.67
C GLU A 243 0.14 -11.12 -7.80
N GLN A 244 1.10 -11.58 -8.59
CA GLN A 244 0.81 -12.51 -9.68
C GLN A 244 0.36 -13.88 -9.16
N LEU A 245 0.92 -14.34 -8.05
CA LEU A 245 0.43 -15.54 -7.35
C LEU A 245 -1.03 -15.34 -6.88
N MET A 246 -1.32 -14.21 -6.23
CA MET A 246 -2.67 -13.87 -5.77
C MET A 246 -3.69 -13.83 -6.92
N ARG A 247 -3.30 -13.35 -8.10
CA ARG A 247 -4.18 -13.21 -9.26
C ARG A 247 -4.40 -14.51 -10.04
N GLN A 248 -3.38 -15.35 -10.12
CA GLN A 248 -3.37 -16.51 -11.04
C GLN A 248 -3.63 -17.85 -10.35
N LEU A 249 -3.41 -17.95 -9.04
CA LEU A 249 -3.68 -19.19 -8.31
C LEU A 249 -5.14 -19.21 -7.83
N GLY A 250 -5.71 -20.41 -7.78
CA GLY A 250 -7.09 -20.64 -7.34
C GLY A 250 -7.22 -20.84 -5.83
N ALA A 251 -8.47 -20.78 -5.31
CA ALA A 251 -8.87 -21.12 -3.95
C ALA A 251 -7.95 -20.54 -2.85
N GLU A 252 -7.58 -21.36 -1.88
CA GLU A 252 -6.78 -20.98 -0.69
C GLU A 252 -5.27 -20.93 -0.94
N LEU A 253 -4.81 -21.41 -2.11
CA LEU A 253 -3.38 -21.51 -2.38
C LEU A 253 -2.62 -20.18 -2.30
N PRO A 254 -3.16 -19.02 -2.74
CA PRO A 254 -2.48 -17.73 -2.59
C PRO A 254 -2.17 -17.37 -1.15
N TYR A 255 -2.98 -17.83 -0.18
CA TYR A 255 -2.78 -17.54 1.24
C TYR A 255 -1.67 -18.40 1.85
N ALA A 256 -1.46 -19.60 1.30
CA ALA A 256 -0.40 -20.54 1.70
C ALA A 256 0.93 -20.30 0.94
N THR A 257 1.08 -19.14 0.27
CA THR A 257 2.31 -18.79 -0.45
C THR A 257 2.93 -17.52 0.10
N THR A 258 4.28 -17.48 0.13
CA THR A 258 5.07 -16.27 0.34
C THR A 258 6.23 -16.21 -0.63
N VAL A 259 6.85 -15.05 -0.79
CA VAL A 259 7.95 -14.83 -1.72
C VAL A 259 9.14 -14.27 -0.96
N GLU A 260 10.29 -14.90 -1.15
CA GLU A 260 11.58 -14.45 -0.66
C GLU A 260 12.48 -14.10 -1.85
N ILE A 261 13.16 -12.98 -1.79
CA ILE A 261 14.20 -12.63 -2.74
C ILE A 261 15.55 -13.10 -2.17
N GLU A 262 16.13 -14.15 -2.71
CA GLU A 262 17.45 -14.65 -2.31
C GLU A 262 18.58 -13.77 -2.87
N GLY A 263 18.46 -13.33 -4.12
CA GLY A 263 19.44 -12.48 -4.78
C GLY A 263 18.82 -11.24 -5.42
N PHE A 264 19.47 -10.09 -5.27
CA PHE A 264 19.12 -8.85 -5.97
C PHE A 264 20.42 -8.12 -6.28
N VAL A 265 20.81 -8.11 -7.55
CA VAL A 265 22.02 -7.46 -8.04
C VAL A 265 21.64 -6.47 -9.13
N ASP A 266 22.08 -5.24 -8.99
CA ASP A 266 21.97 -4.20 -10.01
C ASP A 266 23.34 -4.00 -10.66
N ASP A 267 23.45 -4.29 -11.95
CA ASP A 267 24.68 -4.16 -12.73
C ASP A 267 24.65 -2.93 -13.67
N GLY A 268 23.89 -1.88 -13.28
CA GLY A 268 23.89 -0.57 -13.92
C GLY A 268 23.01 -0.45 -15.17
N GLY A 269 22.33 -1.49 -15.58
CA GLY A 269 21.41 -1.46 -16.74
C GLY A 269 20.35 -2.54 -16.67
N MET A 270 20.59 -3.55 -15.83
CA MET A 270 19.68 -4.68 -15.65
C MET A 270 19.73 -5.16 -14.19
N SER A 271 18.58 -5.31 -13.57
CA SER A 271 18.50 -5.98 -12.27
C SER A 271 18.39 -7.48 -12.45
N ARG A 272 19.28 -8.25 -11.80
CA ARG A 272 19.19 -9.71 -11.70
C ARG A 272 18.56 -10.08 -10.37
N ILE A 273 17.42 -10.74 -10.44
CA ILE A 273 16.58 -11.07 -9.27
C ILE A 273 16.38 -12.57 -9.20
N ALA A 274 16.76 -13.17 -8.08
CA ALA A 274 16.54 -14.56 -7.74
C ALA A 274 15.47 -14.65 -6.65
N ALA A 275 14.32 -15.26 -6.97
CA ALA A 275 13.15 -15.31 -6.10
C ALA A 275 12.73 -16.74 -5.79
N VAL A 276 12.43 -17.03 -4.54
CA VAL A 276 11.84 -18.30 -4.09
C VAL A 276 10.39 -18.08 -3.68
N ILE A 277 9.53 -18.87 -4.26
CA ILE A 277 8.12 -18.99 -3.90
C ILE A 277 8.00 -20.15 -2.92
N TRP A 278 7.67 -19.84 -1.66
CA TRP A 278 7.47 -20.81 -0.63
C TRP A 278 6.01 -21.26 -0.59
N VAL A 279 5.80 -22.57 -0.46
CA VAL A 279 4.49 -23.21 -0.27
C VAL A 279 4.56 -24.19 0.89
N GLU A 280 3.43 -24.63 1.41
CA GLU A 280 3.38 -25.51 2.58
C GLU A 280 3.45 -27.01 2.21
N ARG A 281 3.09 -27.40 0.98
CA ARG A 281 2.96 -28.82 0.58
C ARG A 281 3.36 -29.06 -0.87
N ASP A 282 3.83 -30.26 -1.18
CA ASP A 282 4.24 -30.65 -2.54
C ASP A 282 3.11 -30.55 -3.58
N GLY A 283 1.86 -30.88 -3.20
CA GLY A 283 0.72 -30.67 -4.06
C GLY A 283 0.51 -29.21 -4.48
N GLN A 284 0.77 -28.28 -3.57
CA GLN A 284 0.72 -26.84 -3.87
C GLN A 284 1.85 -26.43 -4.80
N LYS A 285 3.06 -26.97 -4.60
CA LYS A 285 4.22 -26.75 -5.49
C LYS A 285 3.89 -27.16 -6.92
N ALA A 286 3.30 -28.34 -7.12
CA ALA A 286 2.89 -28.80 -8.43
C ALA A 286 1.87 -27.86 -9.11
N ILE A 287 0.92 -27.31 -8.35
CA ILE A 287 -0.08 -26.36 -8.84
C ILE A 287 0.56 -25.03 -9.25
N VAL A 288 1.52 -24.49 -8.46
CA VAL A 288 2.23 -23.25 -8.76
C VAL A 288 3.08 -23.39 -10.02
N ILE A 289 3.79 -24.51 -10.17
CA ILE A 289 4.62 -24.81 -11.35
C ILE A 289 3.75 -24.96 -12.58
N GLY A 290 2.67 -25.75 -12.46
CA GLY A 290 1.77 -26.08 -13.57
C GLY A 290 2.39 -27.06 -14.55
N LYS A 291 1.61 -27.49 -15.57
CA LYS A 291 2.05 -28.46 -16.57
C LYS A 291 3.27 -27.94 -17.33
N GLY A 292 4.38 -28.68 -17.26
CA GLY A 292 5.64 -28.26 -17.89
C GLY A 292 6.19 -26.90 -17.48
N GLY A 293 5.84 -26.40 -16.29
CA GLY A 293 6.32 -25.10 -15.81
C GLY A 293 5.57 -23.88 -16.40
N ALA A 294 4.53 -24.08 -17.20
CA ALA A 294 3.86 -23.01 -17.94
C ALA A 294 3.27 -21.92 -17.04
N ARG A 295 2.66 -22.32 -15.89
CA ARG A 295 2.07 -21.34 -14.96
C ARG A 295 3.14 -20.50 -14.27
N LEU A 296 4.20 -21.12 -13.76
CA LEU A 296 5.30 -20.40 -13.13
C LEU A 296 5.97 -19.42 -14.10
N LYS A 297 6.16 -19.84 -15.36
CA LYS A 297 6.69 -19.00 -16.43
C LYS A 297 5.78 -17.78 -16.68
N GLU A 298 4.47 -17.96 -16.72
CA GLU A 298 3.51 -16.88 -16.92
C GLU A 298 3.50 -15.89 -15.73
N ILE A 299 3.50 -16.42 -14.50
CA ILE A 299 3.60 -15.64 -13.25
C ILE A 299 4.87 -14.78 -13.27
N GLY A 300 6.00 -15.41 -13.53
CA GLY A 300 7.30 -14.74 -13.59
C GLY A 300 7.36 -13.66 -14.68
N ALA A 301 6.86 -13.96 -15.89
CA ALA A 301 6.86 -13.00 -17.00
C ALA A 301 6.01 -11.74 -16.67
N LYS A 302 4.82 -11.92 -16.09
CA LYS A 302 3.96 -10.79 -15.71
C LYS A 302 4.56 -9.97 -14.56
N ALA A 303 5.16 -10.64 -13.56
CA ALA A 303 5.85 -9.96 -12.46
C ALA A 303 7.05 -9.16 -12.98
N ARG A 304 7.87 -9.75 -13.83
CA ARG A 304 9.02 -9.10 -14.46
C ARG A 304 8.65 -7.81 -15.19
N LEU A 305 7.60 -7.85 -16.01
CA LEU A 305 7.13 -6.65 -16.73
C LEU A 305 6.66 -5.53 -15.78
N GLN A 306 6.13 -5.86 -14.62
CA GLN A 306 5.75 -4.86 -13.62
C GLN A 306 6.98 -4.31 -12.89
N MET A 307 7.97 -5.15 -12.59
CA MET A 307 9.25 -4.74 -12.02
C MET A 307 9.99 -3.79 -12.96
N GLU A 308 10.07 -4.12 -14.27
CA GLU A 308 10.70 -3.27 -15.28
C GLU A 308 10.07 -1.87 -15.36
N ARG A 309 8.73 -1.79 -15.23
CA ARG A 309 8.01 -0.50 -15.22
C ARG A 309 8.24 0.30 -13.95
N LEU A 310 8.37 -0.38 -12.80
CA LEU A 310 8.54 0.29 -11.51
C LEU A 310 9.98 0.75 -11.30
N PHE A 311 10.96 -0.06 -11.72
CA PHE A 311 12.39 0.20 -11.53
C PHE A 311 13.00 0.98 -12.70
N ASP A 312 12.24 1.22 -13.76
CA ASP A 312 12.65 1.91 -15.00
C ASP A 312 13.93 1.31 -15.61
N ARG A 313 14.11 -0.01 -15.52
CA ARG A 313 15.23 -0.75 -16.11
C ARG A 313 14.88 -2.20 -16.41
N LYS A 314 15.71 -2.86 -17.20
CA LYS A 314 15.52 -4.28 -17.53
C LYS A 314 15.67 -5.16 -16.29
N VAL A 315 14.88 -6.24 -16.26
CA VAL A 315 14.89 -7.21 -15.17
C VAL A 315 15.08 -8.62 -15.73
N PHE A 316 16.07 -9.33 -15.22
CA PHE A 316 16.22 -10.76 -15.35
C PHE A 316 15.70 -11.42 -14.08
N LEU A 317 14.61 -12.18 -14.18
CA LEU A 317 13.95 -12.79 -13.04
C LEU A 317 14.04 -14.31 -13.13
N GLU A 318 14.68 -14.91 -12.12
CA GLU A 318 14.68 -16.35 -11.88
C GLU A 318 13.73 -16.69 -10.74
N THR A 319 12.97 -17.78 -10.89
CA THR A 319 11.98 -18.16 -9.87
C THR A 319 12.03 -19.66 -9.59
N TRP A 320 12.04 -20.01 -8.31
CA TRP A 320 11.96 -21.39 -7.82
C TRP A 320 10.76 -21.54 -6.91
N VAL A 321 10.24 -22.79 -6.81
CA VAL A 321 9.19 -23.13 -5.85
C VAL A 321 9.75 -24.15 -4.87
N ARG A 322 9.74 -23.82 -3.57
CA ARG A 322 10.22 -24.70 -2.49
C ARG A 322 9.10 -24.94 -1.47
N VAL A 323 9.17 -26.06 -0.79
CA VAL A 323 8.22 -26.43 0.26
C VAL A 323 8.84 -26.15 1.63
N ARG A 324 8.05 -25.51 2.51
CA ARG A 324 8.33 -25.37 3.93
C ARG A 324 7.02 -25.54 4.69
N GLU A 325 6.85 -26.69 5.31
CA GLU A 325 5.63 -27.03 6.04
C GLU A 325 5.40 -26.07 7.22
N GLY A 326 4.14 -25.65 7.42
CA GLY A 326 3.70 -24.87 8.56
C GLY A 326 4.32 -23.47 8.69
N TRP A 327 4.94 -22.93 7.63
CA TRP A 327 5.62 -21.64 7.71
C TRP A 327 4.69 -20.49 8.14
N SER A 328 3.40 -20.56 7.82
CA SER A 328 2.41 -19.52 8.16
C SER A 328 2.06 -19.46 9.64
N ASP A 329 2.35 -20.53 10.40
CA ASP A 329 2.15 -20.63 11.85
C ASP A 329 3.47 -20.54 12.66
N ASP A 330 4.61 -20.54 11.98
CA ASP A 330 5.95 -20.43 12.58
C ASP A 330 6.39 -18.95 12.62
N GLU A 331 6.42 -18.36 13.82
CA GLU A 331 6.85 -16.96 14.01
C GLU A 331 8.30 -16.71 13.60
N ALA A 332 9.19 -17.69 13.71
CA ALA A 332 10.58 -17.56 13.26
C ALA A 332 10.66 -17.55 11.74
N ALA A 333 9.86 -18.38 11.07
CA ALA A 333 9.72 -18.35 9.60
C ALA A 333 9.13 -17.02 9.12
N LEU A 334 8.08 -16.55 9.78
CA LEU A 334 7.46 -15.25 9.45
C LEU A 334 8.48 -14.11 9.55
N ARG A 335 9.27 -14.07 10.64
CA ARG A 335 10.34 -13.08 10.77
C ARG A 335 11.39 -13.18 9.66
N ALA A 336 11.82 -14.40 9.33
CA ALA A 336 12.76 -14.63 8.22
C ALA A 336 12.23 -14.15 6.89
N PHE A 337 10.91 -14.28 6.63
CA PHE A 337 10.24 -13.79 5.42
C PHE A 337 9.89 -12.30 5.47
N GLY A 338 10.34 -11.56 6.48
CA GLY A 338 10.15 -10.12 6.58
C GLY A 338 8.84 -9.67 7.24
N TYR A 339 8.10 -10.58 7.88
CA TYR A 339 6.95 -10.27 8.72
C TYR A 339 7.42 -9.93 10.14
N ASP A 340 8.16 -8.84 10.31
CA ASP A 340 8.72 -8.41 11.60
C ASP A 340 8.36 -6.95 11.88
N GLU A 341 7.71 -6.69 13.03
CA GLU A 341 7.34 -5.34 13.47
C GLU A 341 8.55 -4.52 13.93
N SER A 342 9.62 -5.17 14.40
CA SER A 342 10.81 -4.50 14.92
C SER A 342 11.69 -3.86 13.84
N ARG A 343 11.39 -4.09 12.56
CA ARG A 343 12.11 -3.56 11.40
C ARG A 343 11.32 -2.54 10.59
N SER A 344 10.14 -2.13 11.07
CA SER A 344 9.47 -0.93 10.56
C SER A 344 10.12 0.29 11.21
N PRO A 345 10.61 1.27 10.43
CA PRO A 345 11.19 2.49 10.98
C PRO A 345 10.13 3.30 11.71
#